data_9d51e734c341001a588f9b77001e48f6
#
_entry.id   9d51e734c341001a588f9b77001e48f6
#
_cell.length_a   1.000
_cell.length_b   1.000
_cell.length_c   1.000
_cell.angle_alpha   90.00
_cell.angle_beta   90.00
_cell.angle_gamma   90.00
#
_symmetry.space_group_name_H-M   'P 1'
#
loop_
_entity.id
_entity.type
_entity.pdbx_description
1 polymer ?
#
loop_
_entity_poly.entity_id
_entity_poly.type
_entity_poly.pdbx_seq_one_letter_code
_entity_poly.pdbx_strand_id
1 'polypeptide(L)'
;MAIAGIATGATKGYVYTRSEYPHAIATMSEAVEIARAAGILGPSVMGSAHAFEIEIRSGAGAYVCGEETSLLNSLEGKRGTVRAKPPLPALQGFLGRPTVVNNVISLASVPVIMERGAEFYRDFGMGRSRGTIPIQIAGNVKHGGLFETAFGLTLGQIIDDIGGGTATGRPVKAVQVGGPLGAYFPRQLFDTPFDYEAFAER
;
A
#
# COMPACT_ATOMS: atom_id res chain seq x y z
N MET A 1 -0.27 -9.53 8.92
CA MET A 1 0.18 -10.67 8.08
C MET A 1 -0.10 -12.03 8.73
N ALA A 2 0.22 -12.27 9.98
CA ALA A 2 -0.06 -13.56 10.64
C ALA A 2 -1.54 -13.99 10.53
N ILE A 3 -2.48 -13.06 10.77
CA ILE A 3 -3.92 -13.31 10.59
C ILE A 3 -4.23 -13.74 9.15
N ALA A 4 -3.67 -13.07 8.16
CA ALA A 4 -3.85 -13.43 6.74
C ALA A 4 -3.21 -14.79 6.42
N GLY A 5 -2.05 -15.08 7.01
CA GLY A 5 -1.39 -16.38 6.87
C GLY A 5 -2.25 -17.53 7.40
N ILE A 6 -2.80 -17.36 8.59
CA ILE A 6 -3.71 -18.36 9.19
C ILE A 6 -4.96 -18.56 8.33
N ALA A 7 -5.55 -17.47 7.84
CA ALA A 7 -6.77 -17.54 7.02
C ALA A 7 -6.55 -18.22 5.66
N THR A 8 -5.35 -18.15 5.10
CA THR A 8 -5.02 -18.73 3.78
C THR A 8 -4.23 -20.03 3.86
N GLY A 9 -3.82 -20.46 5.07
CA GLY A 9 -2.95 -21.62 5.25
C GLY A 9 -1.48 -21.37 4.87
N ALA A 10 -1.09 -20.12 4.68
CA ALA A 10 0.30 -19.77 4.38
C ALA A 10 1.15 -19.85 5.67
N THR A 11 2.36 -20.37 5.54
CA THR A 11 3.32 -20.48 6.65
C THR A 11 4.45 -19.48 6.58
N LYS A 12 4.54 -18.70 5.49
CA LYS A 12 5.58 -17.70 5.27
C LYS A 12 5.04 -16.48 4.55
N GLY A 13 5.44 -15.31 5.00
CA GLY A 13 5.15 -14.03 4.38
C GLY A 13 6.44 -13.27 4.06
N TYR A 14 6.40 -12.50 2.99
CA TYR A 14 7.49 -11.58 2.61
C TYR A 14 6.98 -10.16 2.66
N VAL A 15 7.73 -9.28 3.32
CA VAL A 15 7.52 -7.83 3.23
C VAL A 15 8.55 -7.29 2.25
N TYR A 16 8.08 -6.94 1.06
CA TYR A 16 8.92 -6.34 0.02
C TYR A 16 8.92 -4.82 0.18
N THR A 17 10.05 -4.25 0.54
CA THR A 17 10.22 -2.82 0.79
C THR A 17 11.26 -2.26 -0.17
N ARG A 18 11.02 -1.05 -0.69
CA ARG A 18 11.99 -0.37 -1.55
C ARG A 18 13.26 -0.03 -0.78
N SER A 19 14.42 -0.16 -1.44
CA SER A 19 15.73 0.19 -0.86
C SER A 19 15.85 1.66 -0.46
N GLU A 20 15.02 2.54 -1.05
CA GLU A 20 14.98 3.96 -0.73
C GLU A 20 14.39 4.28 0.65
N TYR A 21 13.82 3.27 1.32
CA TYR A 21 13.22 3.42 2.66
C TYR A 21 13.98 2.65 3.74
N PRO A 22 15.26 2.98 4.02
CA PRO A 22 16.09 2.24 4.97
C PRO A 22 15.52 2.26 6.39
N HIS A 23 14.90 3.36 6.81
CA HIS A 23 14.24 3.46 8.11
C HIS A 23 13.04 2.52 8.22
N ALA A 24 12.21 2.41 7.17
CA ALA A 24 11.08 1.49 7.16
C ALA A 24 11.55 0.03 7.22
N ILE A 25 12.65 -0.31 6.53
CA ILE A 25 13.26 -1.65 6.59
C ILE A 25 13.74 -1.96 8.01
N ALA A 26 14.44 -1.03 8.67
CA ALA A 26 14.93 -1.19 10.03
C ALA A 26 13.78 -1.36 11.03
N THR A 27 12.78 -0.46 11.00
CA THR A 27 11.61 -0.51 11.89
C THR A 27 10.81 -1.80 11.70
N MET A 28 10.60 -2.22 10.46
CA MET A 28 9.87 -3.46 10.18
C MET A 28 10.66 -4.70 10.63
N SER A 29 11.99 -4.70 10.48
CA SER A 29 12.85 -5.77 10.95
C SER A 29 12.79 -5.90 12.47
N GLU A 30 12.87 -4.78 13.19
CA GLU A 30 12.72 -4.74 14.65
C GLU A 30 11.34 -5.26 15.09
N ALA A 31 10.27 -4.81 14.42
CA ALA A 31 8.92 -5.28 14.71
C ALA A 31 8.75 -6.80 14.51
N VAL A 32 9.40 -7.37 13.49
CA VAL A 32 9.41 -8.82 13.26
C VAL A 32 10.13 -9.55 14.39
N GLU A 33 11.27 -9.04 14.88
CA GLU A 33 11.99 -9.65 16.01
C GLU A 33 11.17 -9.58 17.31
N ILE A 34 10.54 -8.44 17.60
CA ILE A 34 9.62 -8.29 18.74
C ILE A 34 8.47 -9.28 18.65
N ALA A 35 7.83 -9.40 17.49
CA ALA A 35 6.73 -10.35 17.28
C ALA A 35 7.18 -11.81 17.44
N ARG A 36 8.39 -12.14 17.00
CA ARG A 36 8.98 -13.46 17.16
C ARG A 36 9.27 -13.76 18.62
N ALA A 37 9.87 -12.82 19.35
CA ALA A 37 10.13 -12.95 20.77
C ALA A 37 8.85 -13.09 21.61
N ALA A 38 7.76 -12.45 21.17
CA ALA A 38 6.44 -12.54 21.80
C ALA A 38 5.64 -13.82 21.40
N GLY A 39 6.19 -14.70 20.56
CA GLY A 39 5.50 -15.91 20.08
C GLY A 39 4.36 -15.64 19.10
N ILE A 40 4.29 -14.43 18.53
CA ILE A 40 3.31 -14.05 17.49
C ILE A 40 3.76 -14.57 16.13
N LEU A 41 5.06 -14.83 15.95
CA LEU A 41 5.66 -15.46 14.78
C LEU A 41 6.47 -16.68 15.21
N GLY A 42 6.65 -17.62 14.31
CA GLY A 42 7.44 -18.82 14.54
C GLY A 42 6.68 -20.11 14.25
N PRO A 43 7.21 -21.25 14.74
CA PRO A 43 6.64 -22.57 14.47
C PRO A 43 5.28 -22.82 15.15
N SER A 44 4.91 -22.00 16.14
CA SER A 44 3.67 -22.13 16.91
C SER A 44 3.15 -20.74 17.29
N VAL A 45 2.41 -20.11 16.37
CA VAL A 45 1.84 -18.77 16.56
C VAL A 45 0.92 -18.77 17.80
N MET A 46 1.30 -18.01 18.82
CA MET A 46 0.56 -17.87 20.09
C MET A 46 0.20 -19.23 20.72
N GLY A 47 1.06 -20.23 20.61
CA GLY A 47 0.83 -21.58 21.15
C GLY A 47 -0.11 -22.47 20.32
N SER A 48 -0.53 -22.01 19.13
CA SER A 48 -1.38 -22.78 18.23
C SER A 48 -0.59 -23.79 17.38
N ALA A 49 -1.31 -24.61 16.61
CA ALA A 49 -0.71 -25.52 15.64
C ALA A 49 -0.27 -24.81 14.32
N HIS A 50 -0.50 -23.51 14.20
CA HIS A 50 -0.15 -22.75 13.01
C HIS A 50 1.28 -22.22 13.11
N ALA A 51 2.08 -22.42 12.07
CA ALA A 51 3.37 -21.79 11.91
C ALA A 51 3.26 -20.59 10.97
N PHE A 52 3.92 -19.50 11.28
CA PHE A 52 4.03 -18.36 10.36
C PHE A 52 5.32 -17.57 10.62
N GLU A 53 6.08 -17.36 9.56
CA GLU A 53 7.30 -16.56 9.58
C GLU A 53 7.22 -15.39 8.62
N ILE A 54 7.86 -14.28 8.97
CA ILE A 54 7.97 -13.10 8.12
C ILE A 54 9.43 -12.84 7.79
N GLU A 55 9.69 -12.57 6.52
CA GLU A 55 11.00 -12.17 6.01
C GLU A 55 10.92 -10.82 5.32
N ILE A 56 11.84 -9.92 5.67
CA ILE A 56 11.94 -8.60 5.03
C ILE A 56 12.87 -8.72 3.81
N ARG A 57 12.39 -8.25 2.66
CA ARG A 57 13.14 -8.23 1.41
C ARG A 57 13.26 -6.80 0.90
N SER A 58 14.51 -6.34 0.70
CA SER A 58 14.77 -5.05 0.08
C SER A 58 14.75 -5.17 -1.44
N GLY A 59 13.98 -4.31 -2.09
CA GLY A 59 13.97 -4.18 -3.54
C GLY A 59 15.24 -3.49 -4.06
N ALA A 60 15.49 -3.62 -5.36
CA ALA A 60 16.67 -3.03 -6.02
C ALA A 60 16.38 -1.64 -6.65
N GLY A 61 15.33 -0.95 -6.21
CA GLY A 61 15.04 0.42 -6.63
C GLY A 61 14.19 0.57 -7.90
N ALA A 62 13.69 -0.52 -8.48
CA ALA A 62 12.85 -0.45 -9.67
C ALA A 62 11.39 -0.12 -9.32
N TYR A 63 10.89 1.02 -9.81
CA TYR A 63 9.50 1.46 -9.57
C TYR A 63 8.45 0.43 -10.04
N VAL A 64 8.72 -0.25 -11.16
CA VAL A 64 7.83 -1.29 -11.71
C VAL A 64 7.54 -2.44 -10.73
N CYS A 65 8.41 -2.69 -9.75
CA CYS A 65 8.22 -3.72 -8.72
C CYS A 65 7.12 -3.37 -7.69
N GLY A 66 6.43 -2.23 -7.83
CA GLY A 66 5.14 -1.98 -7.19
C GLY A 66 3.98 -2.76 -7.80
N GLU A 67 4.11 -3.23 -9.05
CA GLU A 67 3.17 -4.17 -9.67
C GLU A 67 3.43 -5.58 -9.13
N GLU A 68 2.37 -6.33 -8.80
CA GLU A 68 2.46 -7.59 -8.05
C GLU A 68 3.34 -8.65 -8.72
N THR A 69 3.26 -8.81 -10.03
CA THR A 69 4.02 -9.85 -10.75
C THR A 69 5.48 -9.47 -10.97
N SER A 70 5.75 -8.18 -11.16
CA SER A 70 7.12 -7.65 -11.18
C SER A 70 7.79 -7.78 -9.82
N LEU A 71 7.05 -7.56 -8.74
CA LEU A 71 7.50 -7.82 -7.37
C LEU A 71 7.89 -9.28 -7.19
N LEU A 72 7.06 -10.24 -7.65
CA LEU A 72 7.35 -11.67 -7.57
C LEU A 72 8.62 -12.03 -8.35
N ASN A 73 8.81 -11.47 -9.56
CA ASN A 73 10.05 -11.67 -10.31
C ASN A 73 11.27 -11.15 -9.55
N SER A 74 11.16 -9.98 -8.94
CA SER A 74 12.24 -9.40 -8.12
C SER A 74 12.57 -10.28 -6.90
N LEU A 75 11.55 -10.81 -6.21
CA LEU A 75 11.74 -11.75 -5.10
C LEU A 75 12.43 -13.04 -5.55
N GLU A 76 12.23 -13.48 -6.79
CA GLU A 76 12.86 -14.65 -7.40
C GLU A 76 14.28 -14.35 -7.92
N GLY A 77 14.81 -13.14 -7.71
CA GLY A 77 16.12 -12.74 -8.23
C GLY A 77 16.15 -12.45 -9.73
N LYS A 78 14.99 -12.31 -10.35
CA LYS A 78 14.83 -12.00 -11.77
C LYS A 78 14.64 -10.48 -11.97
N ARG A 79 14.84 -10.02 -13.21
CA ARG A 79 14.47 -8.66 -13.58
C ARG A 79 12.98 -8.41 -13.33
N GLY A 80 12.64 -7.27 -12.75
CA GLY A 80 11.26 -6.86 -12.50
C GLY A 80 10.53 -6.56 -13.81
N THR A 81 9.85 -7.57 -14.33
CA THR A 81 9.01 -7.47 -15.53
C THR A 81 7.62 -8.00 -15.20
N VAL A 82 6.61 -7.42 -15.82
CA VAL A 82 5.21 -7.83 -15.65
C VAL A 82 5.01 -9.22 -16.27
N ARG A 83 4.31 -10.11 -15.58
CA ARG A 83 3.90 -11.41 -16.09
C ARG A 83 2.52 -11.30 -16.74
N ALA A 84 2.32 -12.04 -17.83
CA ALA A 84 0.98 -12.17 -18.41
C ALA A 84 0.01 -12.86 -17.42
N LYS A 85 -1.21 -12.42 -17.40
CA LYS A 85 -2.32 -13.02 -16.63
C LYS A 85 -3.41 -13.45 -17.62
N PRO A 86 -3.97 -14.66 -17.50
CA PRO A 86 -3.70 -15.72 -16.54
C PRO A 86 -2.36 -16.43 -16.76
N PRO A 87 -1.79 -17.16 -15.75
CA PRO A 87 -2.38 -17.44 -14.44
C PRO A 87 -2.24 -16.26 -13.47
N LEU A 88 -3.21 -16.14 -12.56
CA LEU A 88 -3.15 -15.18 -11.45
C LEU A 88 -2.12 -15.66 -10.40
N PRO A 89 -1.46 -14.74 -9.66
CA PRO A 89 -0.55 -15.09 -8.57
C PRO A 89 -1.16 -16.02 -7.52
N ALA A 90 -2.46 -15.90 -7.26
CA ALA A 90 -3.19 -16.80 -6.37
C ALA A 90 -3.14 -18.28 -6.79
N LEU A 91 -2.92 -18.55 -8.08
CA LEU A 91 -2.75 -19.91 -8.63
C LEU A 91 -1.28 -20.24 -8.86
N GLN A 92 -0.51 -19.29 -9.38
CA GLN A 92 0.90 -19.48 -9.73
C GLN A 92 1.70 -18.19 -9.53
N GLY A 93 2.13 -17.94 -8.30
CA GLY A 93 2.88 -16.75 -7.88
C GLY A 93 4.37 -17.01 -7.66
N PHE A 94 4.84 -16.75 -6.44
CA PHE A 94 6.25 -16.89 -6.04
C PHE A 94 6.75 -18.32 -6.18
N LEU A 95 7.80 -18.49 -6.96
CA LEU A 95 8.38 -19.80 -7.31
C LEU A 95 7.34 -20.81 -7.83
N GLY A 96 6.33 -20.32 -8.58
CA GLY A 96 5.26 -21.13 -9.15
C GLY A 96 4.22 -21.64 -8.14
N ARG A 97 4.26 -21.18 -6.88
CA ARG A 97 3.32 -21.59 -5.84
C ARG A 97 2.18 -20.58 -5.71
N PRO A 98 0.99 -21.00 -5.23
CA PRO A 98 -0.09 -20.09 -4.89
C PRO A 98 0.40 -18.99 -3.93
N THR A 99 0.17 -17.74 -4.30
CA THR A 99 0.68 -16.59 -3.54
C THR A 99 -0.37 -15.50 -3.46
N VAL A 100 -0.66 -15.05 -2.24
CA VAL A 100 -1.51 -13.87 -1.99
C VAL A 100 -0.63 -12.65 -1.90
N VAL A 101 -0.90 -11.65 -2.73
CA VAL A 101 -0.22 -10.34 -2.69
C VAL A 101 -1.19 -9.29 -2.21
N ASN A 102 -0.81 -8.59 -1.14
CA ASN A 102 -1.60 -7.52 -0.57
C ASN A 102 -0.76 -6.24 -0.43
N ASN A 103 -1.42 -5.10 -0.64
CA ASN A 103 -0.84 -3.81 -0.29
C ASN A 103 -0.65 -3.73 1.23
N VAL A 104 0.40 -3.01 1.67
CA VAL A 104 0.72 -2.84 3.10
C VAL A 104 -0.42 -2.15 3.86
N ILE A 105 -1.11 -1.19 3.24
CA ILE A 105 -2.24 -0.47 3.86
C ILE A 105 -3.41 -1.43 4.14
N SER A 106 -3.71 -2.33 3.20
CA SER A 106 -4.76 -3.35 3.39
C SER A 106 -4.47 -4.22 4.61
N LEU A 107 -3.21 -4.68 4.77
CA LEU A 107 -2.81 -5.47 5.93
C LEU A 107 -2.72 -4.65 7.22
N ALA A 108 -2.34 -3.37 7.14
CA ALA A 108 -2.31 -2.46 8.29
C ALA A 108 -3.72 -2.11 8.79
N SER A 109 -4.74 -2.16 7.93
CA SER A 109 -6.14 -1.94 8.32
C SER A 109 -6.74 -3.11 9.09
N VAL A 110 -6.22 -4.32 8.95
CA VAL A 110 -6.78 -5.53 9.58
C VAL A 110 -6.86 -5.43 11.11
N PRO A 111 -5.82 -4.97 11.86
CA PRO A 111 -5.92 -4.80 13.31
C PRO A 111 -7.03 -3.83 13.73
N VAL A 112 -7.19 -2.73 13.00
CA VAL A 112 -8.24 -1.74 13.28
C VAL A 112 -9.63 -2.33 13.06
N ILE A 113 -9.81 -3.11 11.99
CA ILE A 113 -11.07 -3.80 11.72
C ILE A 113 -11.38 -4.84 12.80
N MET A 114 -10.38 -5.58 13.25
CA MET A 114 -10.54 -6.60 14.31
C MET A 114 -10.87 -5.96 15.67
N GLU A 115 -10.31 -4.80 15.97
CA GLU A 115 -10.54 -4.08 17.22
C GLU A 115 -11.90 -3.36 17.24
N ARG A 116 -12.22 -2.64 16.14
CA ARG A 116 -13.37 -1.72 16.10
C ARG A 116 -14.59 -2.24 15.35
N GLY A 117 -14.43 -3.35 14.65
CA GLY A 117 -15.49 -3.98 13.89
C GLY A 117 -15.61 -3.49 12.45
N ALA A 118 -16.30 -4.27 11.64
CA ALA A 118 -16.48 -4.01 10.21
C ALA A 118 -17.32 -2.77 9.93
N GLU A 119 -18.29 -2.45 10.78
CA GLU A 119 -19.14 -1.26 10.61
C GLU A 119 -18.35 0.02 10.76
N PHE A 120 -17.45 0.10 11.75
CA PHE A 120 -16.56 1.23 11.90
C PHE A 120 -15.72 1.48 10.64
N TYR A 121 -15.15 0.42 10.07
CA TYR A 121 -14.34 0.55 8.85
C TYR A 121 -15.17 0.91 7.61
N ARG A 122 -16.38 0.35 7.50
CA ARG A 122 -17.32 0.66 6.43
C ARG A 122 -17.68 2.13 6.38
N ASP A 123 -17.77 2.80 7.52
CA ASP A 123 -18.20 4.20 7.60
C ASP A 123 -17.08 5.19 7.29
N PHE A 124 -15.83 4.72 7.13
CA PHE A 124 -14.70 5.51 6.62
C PHE A 124 -14.57 5.40 5.11
N GLY A 125 -14.39 6.55 4.44
CA GLY A 125 -14.21 6.61 2.99
C GLY A 125 -15.53 6.80 2.24
N MET A 126 -15.52 6.51 0.95
CA MET A 126 -16.67 6.68 0.07
C MET A 126 -16.85 5.48 -0.88
N GLY A 127 -18.06 5.26 -1.38
CA GLY A 127 -18.33 4.22 -2.38
C GLY A 127 -17.77 2.85 -2.01
N ARG A 128 -16.92 2.31 -2.88
CA ARG A 128 -16.16 1.07 -2.65
C ARG A 128 -14.78 1.30 -2.02
N SER A 129 -14.29 2.54 -2.02
CA SER A 129 -13.00 2.91 -1.41
C SER A 129 -13.20 3.21 0.07
N ARG A 130 -12.84 2.25 0.92
CA ARG A 130 -13.02 2.32 2.37
C ARG A 130 -11.70 2.46 3.09
N GLY A 131 -11.77 3.03 4.30
CA GLY A 131 -10.61 3.31 5.12
C GLY A 131 -9.92 4.61 4.75
N THR A 132 -8.63 4.66 5.02
CA THR A 132 -7.76 5.80 4.76
C THR A 132 -6.74 5.50 3.67
N ILE A 133 -6.17 6.55 3.10
CA ILE A 133 -5.09 6.47 2.12
C ILE A 133 -3.99 7.45 2.48
N PRO A 134 -2.71 7.05 2.53
CA PRO A 134 -1.59 7.99 2.58
C PRO A 134 -1.41 8.65 1.21
N ILE A 135 -1.32 9.98 1.22
CA ILE A 135 -1.14 10.81 0.04
C ILE A 135 0.18 11.56 0.19
N GLN A 136 1.05 11.44 -0.78
CA GLN A 136 2.26 12.25 -0.86
C GLN A 136 1.99 13.46 -1.77
N ILE A 137 2.13 14.66 -1.21
CA ILE A 137 2.02 15.93 -1.93
C ILE A 137 3.41 16.47 -2.17
N ALA A 138 3.72 16.79 -3.43
CA ALA A 138 5.03 17.34 -3.83
C ALA A 138 4.87 18.35 -4.96
N GLY A 139 5.94 19.09 -5.22
CA GLY A 139 6.00 20.11 -6.27
C GLY A 139 5.82 21.53 -5.73
N ASN A 140 5.16 22.40 -6.51
CA ASN A 140 4.99 23.81 -6.14
C ASN A 140 3.82 24.01 -5.17
N VAL A 141 3.92 23.46 -3.96
CA VAL A 141 2.93 23.60 -2.87
C VAL A 141 3.61 24.19 -1.65
N LYS A 142 2.84 24.83 -0.75
CA LYS A 142 3.36 25.37 0.50
C LYS A 142 3.75 24.27 1.48
N HIS A 143 2.90 23.23 1.57
CA HIS A 143 3.07 22.13 2.51
C HIS A 143 3.18 20.82 1.74
N GLY A 144 4.40 20.44 1.37
CA GLY A 144 4.71 19.14 0.83
C GLY A 144 4.91 18.11 1.95
N GLY A 145 4.66 16.84 1.66
CA GLY A 145 4.86 15.76 2.64
C GLY A 145 3.94 14.59 2.42
N LEU A 146 3.94 13.69 3.41
CA LEU A 146 3.06 12.52 3.46
C LEU A 146 1.93 12.81 4.46
N PHE A 147 0.71 12.70 3.99
CA PHE A 147 -0.51 12.94 4.77
C PHE A 147 -1.41 11.71 4.66
N GLU A 148 -2.15 11.40 5.71
CA GLU A 148 -3.15 10.35 5.70
C GLU A 148 -4.55 10.97 5.82
N THR A 149 -5.48 10.52 4.98
CA THR A 149 -6.86 11.00 4.97
C THR A 149 -7.81 9.89 4.59
N ALA A 150 -9.09 10.02 4.97
CA ALA A 150 -10.14 9.15 4.44
C ALA A 150 -10.33 9.40 2.93
N PHE A 151 -10.76 8.39 2.19
CA PHE A 151 -11.20 8.58 0.81
C PHE A 151 -12.38 9.55 0.73
N GLY A 152 -12.45 10.32 -0.36
CA GLY A 152 -13.57 11.20 -0.65
C GLY A 152 -13.27 12.70 -0.59
N LEU A 153 -12.09 13.11 -0.07
CA LEU A 153 -11.66 14.51 -0.25
C LEU A 153 -11.45 14.78 -1.74
N THR A 154 -11.83 15.98 -2.18
CA THR A 154 -11.58 16.38 -3.56
C THR A 154 -10.12 16.72 -3.79
N LEU A 155 -9.66 16.67 -5.05
CA LEU A 155 -8.32 17.13 -5.41
C LEU A 155 -8.08 18.57 -4.98
N GLY A 156 -9.09 19.44 -5.09
CA GLY A 156 -9.02 20.83 -4.62
C GLY A 156 -8.74 20.92 -3.14
N GLN A 157 -9.48 20.18 -2.31
CA GLN A 157 -9.26 20.15 -0.86
C GLN A 157 -7.86 19.63 -0.50
N ILE A 158 -7.38 18.59 -1.17
CA ILE A 158 -6.03 18.07 -0.94
C ILE A 158 -4.98 19.14 -1.27
N ILE A 159 -5.14 19.87 -2.36
CA ILE A 159 -4.16 20.86 -2.80
C ILE A 159 -4.25 22.15 -1.99
N ASP A 160 -5.46 22.66 -1.80
CA ASP A 160 -5.67 23.99 -1.21
C ASP A 160 -5.68 23.91 0.33
N ASP A 161 -6.37 22.95 0.95
CA ASP A 161 -6.50 22.84 2.40
C ASP A 161 -5.30 22.13 3.03
N ILE A 162 -4.87 20.98 2.50
CA ILE A 162 -3.73 20.22 3.03
C ILE A 162 -2.42 20.80 2.51
N GLY A 163 -2.28 20.95 1.19
CA GLY A 163 -1.08 21.49 0.54
C GLY A 163 -0.88 22.98 0.71
N GLY A 164 -1.91 23.72 1.14
CA GLY A 164 -1.88 25.17 1.35
C GLY A 164 -1.82 25.99 0.05
N GLY A 165 -2.16 25.40 -1.09
CA GLY A 165 -2.03 26.01 -2.41
C GLY A 165 -0.57 26.09 -2.88
N THR A 166 -0.31 26.90 -3.93
CA THR A 166 1.06 27.03 -4.47
C THR A 166 1.96 27.84 -3.54
N ALA A 167 3.23 27.47 -3.47
CA ALA A 167 4.24 28.23 -2.74
C ALA A 167 4.43 29.65 -3.29
N THR A 168 4.11 29.88 -4.56
CA THR A 168 4.23 31.20 -5.21
C THR A 168 2.99 32.07 -5.12
N GLY A 169 1.87 31.54 -4.56
CA GLY A 169 0.58 32.25 -4.52
C GLY A 169 -0.17 32.28 -5.86
N ARG A 170 0.38 31.73 -6.94
CA ARG A 170 -0.32 31.62 -8.23
C ARG A 170 -1.34 30.49 -8.18
N PRO A 171 -2.46 30.59 -8.92
CA PRO A 171 -3.40 29.48 -9.00
C PRO A 171 -2.74 28.20 -9.51
N VAL A 172 -3.08 27.05 -8.91
CA VAL A 172 -2.65 25.73 -9.40
C VAL A 172 -3.26 25.51 -10.78
N LYS A 173 -2.44 25.16 -11.75
CA LYS A 173 -2.85 24.95 -13.15
C LYS A 173 -3.32 23.51 -13.39
N ALA A 174 -2.54 22.57 -12.92
CA ALA A 174 -2.83 21.13 -13.00
C ALA A 174 -2.04 20.38 -11.94
N VAL A 175 -2.48 19.15 -11.65
CA VAL A 175 -1.78 18.21 -10.80
C VAL A 175 -1.63 16.87 -11.50
N GLN A 176 -0.52 16.18 -11.26
CA GLN A 176 -0.34 14.80 -11.66
C GLN A 176 -0.75 13.89 -10.51
N VAL A 177 -1.60 12.91 -10.78
CA VAL A 177 -2.10 11.95 -9.78
C VAL A 177 -1.74 10.53 -10.21
N GLY A 178 -1.24 9.72 -9.27
CA GLY A 178 -0.88 8.32 -9.54
C GLY A 178 0.63 8.09 -9.74
N GLY A 179 1.47 9.03 -9.33
CA GLY A 179 2.92 8.93 -9.44
C GLY A 179 3.46 9.25 -10.85
N PRO A 180 4.66 8.77 -11.21
CA PRO A 180 5.34 9.16 -12.45
C PRO A 180 4.58 8.80 -13.73
N LEU A 181 3.72 7.79 -13.69
CA LEU A 181 2.90 7.32 -14.81
C LEU A 181 1.45 7.82 -14.74
N GLY A 182 1.15 8.66 -13.74
CA GLY A 182 -0.20 9.16 -13.50
C GLY A 182 -0.67 10.21 -14.50
N ALA A 183 -1.98 10.38 -14.59
CA ALA A 183 -2.62 11.37 -15.43
C ALA A 183 -2.54 12.78 -14.85
N TYR A 184 -2.62 13.79 -15.71
CA TYR A 184 -2.72 15.19 -15.32
C TYR A 184 -4.17 15.63 -15.22
N PHE A 185 -4.54 16.19 -14.08
CA PHE A 185 -5.85 16.77 -13.82
C PHE A 185 -5.75 18.29 -13.88
N PRO A 186 -6.39 18.96 -14.86
CA PRO A 186 -6.46 20.41 -14.92
C PRO A 186 -7.43 20.93 -13.85
N ARG A 187 -7.38 22.24 -13.54
CA ARG A 187 -8.16 22.84 -12.46
C ARG A 187 -9.67 22.59 -12.54
N GLN A 188 -10.21 22.45 -13.75
CA GLN A 188 -11.63 22.15 -13.98
C GLN A 188 -12.07 20.81 -13.40
N LEU A 189 -11.14 19.91 -13.09
CA LEU A 189 -11.39 18.58 -12.53
C LEU A 189 -11.06 18.51 -11.04
N PHE A 190 -10.80 19.62 -10.36
CA PHE A 190 -10.40 19.62 -8.95
C PHE A 190 -11.54 19.26 -8.00
N ASP A 191 -12.79 19.29 -8.44
CA ASP A 191 -13.93 18.78 -7.70
C ASP A 191 -14.04 17.24 -7.71
N THR A 192 -13.17 16.56 -8.48
CA THR A 192 -13.13 15.10 -8.51
C THR A 192 -12.72 14.57 -7.14
N PRO A 193 -13.51 13.69 -6.50
CA PRO A 193 -13.12 13.03 -5.26
C PRO A 193 -11.86 12.18 -5.48
N PHE A 194 -10.99 12.17 -4.48
CA PHE A 194 -9.81 11.30 -4.48
C PHE A 194 -10.25 9.86 -4.19
N ASP A 195 -10.61 9.19 -5.26
CA ASP A 195 -11.20 7.85 -5.27
C ASP A 195 -10.88 7.13 -6.59
N TYR A 196 -10.65 5.83 -6.53
CA TYR A 196 -10.25 5.03 -7.69
C TYR A 196 -11.33 5.01 -8.79
N GLU A 197 -12.60 4.88 -8.42
CA GLU A 197 -13.69 4.83 -9.38
C GLU A 197 -13.92 6.21 -9.99
N ALA A 198 -13.93 7.26 -9.18
CA ALA A 198 -14.08 8.63 -9.64
C ALA A 198 -12.98 9.06 -10.63
N PHE A 199 -11.76 8.56 -10.45
CA PHE A 199 -10.67 8.82 -11.39
C PHE A 199 -10.77 7.99 -12.67
N ALA A 200 -11.28 6.76 -12.59
CA ALA A 200 -11.47 5.92 -13.78
C ALA A 200 -12.56 6.42 -14.72
N GLU A 201 -13.46 7.27 -14.23
CA GLU A 201 -14.55 7.89 -15.00
C GLU A 201 -14.12 9.18 -15.73
N ARG A 202 -12.90 9.68 -15.52
CA ARG A 202 -12.36 10.95 -16.07
C ARG A 202 -11.32 10.71 -17.15
#